data_f3cfb2ac0f53daa503711b1aeac77275
#
_entry.id   f3cfb2ac0f53daa503711b1aeac77275
#
_cell.length_a   1.000
_cell.length_b   1.000
_cell.length_c   1.000
_cell.angle_alpha   90.00
_cell.angle_beta   90.00
_cell.angle_gamma   90.00
#
_symmetry.space_group_name_H-M   'P 1'
#
loop_
_entity.id
_entity.type
_entity.pdbx_description
1 polymer ?
#
loop_
_entity_poly.entity_id
_entity_poly.type
_entity_poly.pdbx_seq_one_letter_code
_entity_poly.pdbx_strand_id
1 'polypeptide(L)'
;HRLYIEEGSSIARELYLSVLVDRATSRISFIASTEGGMDIEEVAAKTPEKILSFDVDPASGISGFHGRKVAYALGLEGDQVKQGVALIDKLYKAFVTEDMSMLEINPLVVTGEGDVVCLDAKVNFDSNALYRHKDIVELRDLTEEDPAEVEASKYDLNYIKLDGKIGCMVNGAGLAMATMDIIKLYGSEPANFLDVGGGATKEKVTAAFKIILSDPSVEGILVNIFGGIMRCDIIAEGVVAAAKEVSLGVPLVVRLEGTNVDLGKKIMAESGLPIISADNLADAAEKIVKAVKEAA
;
A
#
# COMPACT_ATOMS: atom_id res chain seq x y z
N HIS A 1 15.89 15.11 -9.46
CA HIS A 1 16.36 13.74 -9.68
C HIS A 1 17.82 13.61 -9.24
N ARG A 2 18.14 12.57 -8.48
CA ARG A 2 19.51 12.23 -8.06
C ARG A 2 19.93 10.97 -8.82
N LEU A 3 21.21 10.89 -9.17
CA LEU A 3 21.82 9.69 -9.73
C LEU A 3 22.85 9.17 -8.72
N TYR A 4 22.78 7.90 -8.40
CA TYR A 4 23.83 7.19 -7.68
C TYR A 4 24.79 6.57 -8.70
N ILE A 5 26.07 6.85 -8.57
CA ILE A 5 27.10 6.34 -9.48
C ILE A 5 28.21 5.73 -8.64
N GLU A 6 28.50 4.45 -8.88
CA GLU A 6 29.58 3.72 -8.22
C GLU A 6 30.41 2.94 -9.22
N GLU A 7 31.51 2.36 -8.77
CA GLU A 7 32.34 1.47 -9.57
C GLU A 7 31.58 0.19 -9.94
N GLY A 8 31.70 -0.25 -11.19
CA GLY A 8 31.03 -1.46 -11.66
C GLY A 8 31.57 -2.71 -10.97
N SER A 9 30.70 -3.56 -10.46
CA SER A 9 31.06 -4.83 -9.84
C SER A 9 31.38 -5.91 -10.89
N SER A 10 32.43 -6.69 -10.66
CA SER A 10 32.72 -7.91 -11.44
C SER A 10 31.84 -9.06 -11.00
N ILE A 11 30.62 -9.17 -11.57
CA ILE A 11 29.61 -10.14 -11.14
C ILE A 11 29.97 -11.54 -11.66
N ALA A 12 30.18 -12.49 -10.74
CA ALA A 12 30.33 -13.90 -11.05
C ALA A 12 29.05 -14.70 -10.91
N ARG A 13 28.18 -14.33 -9.91
CA ARG A 13 26.88 -14.95 -9.65
C ARG A 13 25.90 -13.92 -9.10
N GLU A 14 24.64 -14.06 -9.51
CA GLU A 14 23.53 -13.28 -8.98
C GLU A 14 22.63 -14.18 -8.12
N LEU A 15 22.25 -13.69 -6.97
CA LEU A 15 21.46 -14.38 -5.95
C LEU A 15 20.32 -13.46 -5.49
N TYR A 16 19.29 -14.06 -4.92
CA TYR A 16 18.18 -13.34 -4.32
C TYR A 16 18.18 -13.50 -2.81
N LEU A 17 17.90 -12.41 -2.09
CA LEU A 17 17.72 -12.43 -0.64
C LEU A 17 16.70 -11.38 -0.24
N SER A 18 15.69 -11.77 0.54
CA SER A 18 14.77 -10.82 1.15
C SER A 18 14.46 -11.13 2.61
N VAL A 19 14.04 -10.10 3.32
CA VAL A 19 13.57 -10.15 4.71
C VAL A 19 12.23 -9.41 4.78
N LEU A 20 11.23 -10.02 5.37
CA LEU A 20 9.89 -9.44 5.47
C LEU A 20 9.20 -9.84 6.77
N VAL A 21 8.14 -9.12 7.11
CA VAL A 21 7.24 -9.52 8.20
C VAL A 21 6.19 -10.46 7.63
N ASP A 22 6.26 -11.73 7.99
CA ASP A 22 5.19 -12.69 7.67
C ASP A 22 4.02 -12.52 8.64
N ARG A 23 2.90 -12.04 8.12
CA ARG A 23 1.69 -11.79 8.91
C ARG A 23 0.96 -13.06 9.34
N ALA A 24 1.16 -14.18 8.61
CA ALA A 24 0.53 -15.45 8.94
C ALA A 24 1.15 -16.06 10.20
N THR A 25 2.49 -15.98 10.33
CA THR A 25 3.23 -16.49 11.47
C THR A 25 3.54 -15.44 12.53
N SER A 26 3.35 -14.14 12.22
CA SER A 26 3.76 -12.99 13.04
C SER A 26 5.26 -13.02 13.35
N ARG A 27 6.08 -13.39 12.36
CA ARG A 27 7.54 -13.54 12.47
C ARG A 27 8.26 -12.78 11.36
N ILE A 28 9.54 -12.61 11.55
CA ILE A 28 10.43 -12.11 10.49
C ILE A 28 10.90 -13.32 9.68
N SER A 29 10.59 -13.28 8.37
CA SER A 29 10.92 -14.37 7.45
C SER A 29 12.03 -13.94 6.50
N PHE A 30 12.94 -14.88 6.24
CA PHE A 30 13.94 -14.76 5.20
C PHE A 30 13.53 -15.61 4.00
N ILE A 31 13.68 -15.06 2.81
CA ILE A 31 13.55 -15.77 1.53
C ILE A 31 14.88 -15.64 0.78
N ALA A 32 15.40 -16.74 0.34
CA ALA A 32 16.67 -16.78 -0.40
C ALA A 32 16.57 -17.71 -1.61
N SER A 33 17.18 -17.34 -2.73
CA SER A 33 17.23 -18.15 -3.95
C SER A 33 18.57 -17.99 -4.67
N THR A 34 18.98 -19.05 -5.37
CA THR A 34 20.11 -19.01 -6.31
C THR A 34 19.77 -18.32 -7.63
N GLU A 35 18.51 -17.98 -7.85
CA GLU A 35 18.01 -17.26 -9.04
C GLU A 35 17.88 -15.76 -8.68
N GLY A 36 18.96 -15.01 -8.85
CA GLY A 36 18.99 -13.56 -8.67
C GLY A 36 18.74 -12.81 -9.97
N GLY A 37 18.44 -11.50 -9.87
CA GLY A 37 18.16 -10.65 -11.03
C GLY A 37 16.86 -10.98 -11.76
N MET A 38 15.99 -11.80 -11.17
CA MET A 38 14.71 -12.23 -11.71
C MET A 38 13.57 -11.88 -10.74
N ASP A 39 12.34 -11.89 -11.26
CA ASP A 39 11.12 -11.79 -10.48
C ASP A 39 10.97 -13.05 -9.61
N ILE A 40 10.93 -12.88 -8.28
CA ILE A 40 10.89 -14.00 -7.33
C ILE A 40 9.56 -14.74 -7.35
N GLU A 41 8.45 -14.07 -7.70
CA GLU A 41 7.13 -14.68 -7.86
C GLU A 41 7.14 -15.64 -9.05
N GLU A 42 7.84 -15.30 -10.12
CA GLU A 42 8.01 -16.19 -11.27
C GLU A 42 8.87 -17.41 -10.91
N VAL A 43 9.92 -17.24 -10.11
CA VAL A 43 10.74 -18.34 -9.59
C VAL A 43 9.90 -19.22 -8.68
N ALA A 44 9.08 -18.65 -7.78
CA ALA A 44 8.20 -19.38 -6.89
C ALA A 44 7.16 -20.23 -7.65
N ALA A 45 6.64 -19.72 -8.77
CA ALA A 45 5.67 -20.42 -9.59
C ALA A 45 6.28 -21.56 -10.42
N LYS A 46 7.50 -21.36 -10.95
CA LYS A 46 8.13 -22.31 -11.88
C LYS A 46 9.07 -23.31 -11.21
N THR A 47 9.81 -22.89 -10.20
CA THR A 47 10.89 -23.66 -9.55
C THR A 47 10.91 -23.43 -8.04
N PRO A 48 9.80 -23.74 -7.30
CA PRO A 48 9.70 -23.48 -5.87
C PRO A 48 10.77 -24.16 -5.02
N GLU A 49 11.37 -25.26 -5.52
CA GLU A 49 12.48 -25.96 -4.88
C GLU A 49 13.77 -25.15 -4.79
N LYS A 50 13.91 -24.09 -5.58
CA LYS A 50 15.05 -23.17 -5.55
C LYS A 50 14.89 -22.07 -4.50
N ILE A 51 13.75 -22.00 -3.83
CA ILE A 51 13.47 -21.01 -2.79
C ILE A 51 13.64 -21.64 -1.42
N LEU A 52 14.54 -21.08 -0.63
CA LEU A 52 14.60 -21.31 0.81
C LEU A 52 13.75 -20.25 1.51
N SER A 53 12.82 -20.66 2.35
CA SER A 53 12.12 -19.77 3.28
C SER A 53 12.25 -20.30 4.71
N PHE A 54 12.41 -19.41 5.69
CA PHE A 54 12.36 -19.73 7.12
C PHE A 54 12.08 -18.51 7.97
N ASP A 55 11.48 -18.77 9.13
CA ASP A 55 11.12 -17.74 10.09
C ASP A 55 12.16 -17.64 11.20
N VAL A 56 12.35 -16.40 11.68
CA VAL A 56 13.13 -16.12 12.90
C VAL A 56 12.14 -15.80 14.01
N ASP A 57 12.22 -16.55 15.11
CA ASP A 57 11.42 -16.28 16.29
C ASP A 57 11.89 -14.97 16.95
N PRO A 58 11.03 -13.95 17.12
CA PRO A 58 11.42 -12.66 17.67
C PRO A 58 11.91 -12.74 19.12
N ALA A 59 11.51 -13.77 19.86
CA ALA A 59 11.96 -13.96 21.25
C ALA A 59 13.41 -14.45 21.33
N SER A 60 13.86 -15.28 20.37
CA SER A 60 15.25 -15.78 20.32
C SER A 60 16.16 -14.94 19.42
N GLY A 61 15.58 -14.24 18.44
CA GLY A 61 16.30 -13.46 17.45
C GLY A 61 17.13 -14.29 16.48
N ILE A 62 17.95 -13.60 15.69
CA ILE A 62 18.85 -14.22 14.72
C ILE A 62 20.03 -14.90 15.43
N SER A 63 20.52 -15.97 14.84
CA SER A 63 21.72 -16.67 15.34
C SER A 63 22.55 -17.19 14.17
N GLY A 64 23.83 -17.54 14.44
CA GLY A 64 24.76 -17.95 13.40
C GLY A 64 24.32 -19.17 12.59
N PHE A 65 23.42 -20.01 13.09
CA PHE A 65 22.91 -21.15 12.29
C PHE A 65 21.96 -20.67 11.18
N HIS A 66 21.18 -19.62 11.40
CA HIS A 66 20.32 -19.04 10.38
C HIS A 66 21.17 -18.52 9.21
N GLY A 67 22.24 -17.75 9.51
CA GLY A 67 23.16 -17.27 8.51
C GLY A 67 23.81 -18.41 7.71
N ARG A 68 24.27 -19.50 8.38
CA ARG A 68 24.80 -20.66 7.70
C ARG A 68 23.78 -21.37 6.82
N LYS A 69 22.53 -21.47 7.29
CA LYS A 69 21.42 -22.05 6.51
C LYS A 69 21.23 -21.32 5.18
N VAL A 70 21.21 -19.99 5.21
CA VAL A 70 21.12 -19.16 4.00
C VAL A 70 22.36 -19.30 3.13
N ALA A 71 23.55 -19.16 3.73
CA ALA A 71 24.82 -19.22 2.99
C ALA A 71 24.96 -20.54 2.20
N TYR A 72 24.64 -21.66 2.82
CA TYR A 72 24.71 -22.96 2.13
C TYR A 72 23.60 -23.15 1.09
N ALA A 73 22.40 -22.65 1.34
CA ALA A 73 21.31 -22.69 0.37
C ALA A 73 21.63 -21.85 -0.88
N LEU A 74 22.34 -20.73 -0.71
CA LEU A 74 22.84 -19.90 -1.81
C LEU A 74 24.08 -20.47 -2.47
N GLY A 75 24.59 -21.62 -2.02
CA GLY A 75 25.80 -22.26 -2.54
C GLY A 75 27.06 -21.41 -2.32
N LEU A 76 27.13 -20.67 -1.21
CA LEU A 76 28.34 -19.96 -0.79
C LEU A 76 29.36 -20.95 -0.21
N GLU A 77 30.64 -20.73 -0.47
CA GLU A 77 31.71 -21.61 -0.06
C GLU A 77 32.87 -20.86 0.62
N GLY A 78 33.65 -21.54 1.42
CA GLY A 78 34.86 -21.00 2.04
C GLY A 78 34.60 -19.70 2.86
N ASP A 79 35.29 -18.63 2.51
CA ASP A 79 35.14 -17.32 3.17
C ASP A 79 33.83 -16.61 2.84
N GLN A 80 33.20 -16.93 1.71
CA GLN A 80 31.87 -16.43 1.36
C GLN A 80 30.81 -16.84 2.41
N VAL A 81 30.94 -18.03 3.02
CA VAL A 81 30.05 -18.47 4.09
C VAL A 81 30.14 -17.53 5.29
N LYS A 82 31.36 -17.12 5.67
CA LYS A 82 31.54 -16.17 6.78
C LYS A 82 30.95 -14.81 6.45
N GLN A 83 31.15 -14.32 5.23
CA GLN A 83 30.57 -13.07 4.73
C GLN A 83 29.03 -13.15 4.74
N GLY A 84 28.45 -14.24 4.22
CA GLY A 84 27.00 -14.47 4.23
C GLY A 84 26.41 -14.51 5.64
N VAL A 85 27.05 -15.22 6.58
CA VAL A 85 26.62 -15.25 7.97
C VAL A 85 26.62 -13.85 8.60
N ALA A 86 27.69 -13.08 8.37
CA ALA A 86 27.79 -11.71 8.90
C ALA A 86 26.77 -10.78 8.24
N LEU A 87 26.48 -10.95 6.96
CA LEU A 87 25.47 -10.20 6.22
C LEU A 87 24.08 -10.45 6.82
N ILE A 88 23.67 -11.71 6.97
CA ILE A 88 22.34 -12.07 7.51
C ILE A 88 22.13 -11.50 8.90
N ASP A 89 23.15 -11.56 9.78
CA ASP A 89 23.09 -10.96 11.12
C ASP A 89 22.86 -9.43 11.05
N LYS A 90 23.61 -8.74 10.16
CA LYS A 90 23.49 -7.30 9.97
C LYS A 90 22.12 -6.90 9.40
N LEU A 91 21.64 -7.64 8.39
CA LEU A 91 20.33 -7.37 7.76
C LEU A 91 19.18 -7.54 8.76
N TYR A 92 19.20 -8.60 9.56
CA TYR A 92 18.20 -8.79 10.60
C TYR A 92 18.22 -7.65 11.62
N LYS A 93 19.41 -7.25 12.07
CA LYS A 93 19.56 -6.14 13.03
C LYS A 93 19.05 -4.83 12.44
N ALA A 94 19.43 -4.50 11.21
CA ALA A 94 18.95 -3.33 10.52
C ALA A 94 17.41 -3.37 10.37
N PHE A 95 16.89 -4.50 9.92
CA PHE A 95 15.45 -4.71 9.74
C PHE A 95 14.64 -4.42 11.01
N VAL A 96 15.11 -4.94 12.16
CA VAL A 96 14.43 -4.74 13.46
C VAL A 96 14.66 -3.33 14.02
N THR A 97 15.89 -2.80 13.90
CA THR A 97 16.25 -1.50 14.50
C THR A 97 15.58 -0.34 13.76
N GLU A 98 15.50 -0.43 12.44
CA GLU A 98 14.95 0.63 11.59
C GLU A 98 13.45 0.43 11.28
N ASP A 99 12.79 -0.53 11.94
CA ASP A 99 11.37 -0.87 11.69
C ASP A 99 11.06 -1.08 10.21
N MET A 100 11.88 -1.85 9.54
CA MET A 100 11.61 -2.22 8.16
C MET A 100 10.43 -3.18 8.07
N SER A 101 9.56 -3.03 7.08
CA SER A 101 8.48 -3.97 6.78
C SER A 101 8.86 -4.97 5.69
N MET A 102 9.79 -4.57 4.79
CA MET A 102 10.37 -5.39 3.75
C MET A 102 11.76 -4.88 3.39
N LEU A 103 12.69 -5.78 3.16
CA LEU A 103 14.00 -5.52 2.58
C LEU A 103 14.26 -6.60 1.53
N GLU A 104 14.51 -6.19 0.31
CA GLU A 104 14.81 -7.06 -0.82
C GLU A 104 16.15 -6.67 -1.40
N ILE A 105 17.01 -7.66 -1.63
CA ILE A 105 18.30 -7.52 -2.27
C ILE A 105 18.26 -8.36 -3.55
N ASN A 106 18.15 -7.70 -4.68
CA ASN A 106 17.98 -8.36 -5.98
C ASN A 106 18.67 -7.56 -7.09
N PRO A 107 19.93 -7.91 -7.41
CA PRO A 107 20.65 -9.10 -6.94
C PRO A 107 21.51 -8.86 -5.68
N LEU A 108 21.66 -9.91 -4.88
CA LEU A 108 22.83 -10.14 -4.04
C LEU A 108 23.88 -10.81 -4.93
N VAL A 109 25.08 -10.28 -4.99
CA VAL A 109 26.08 -10.80 -5.91
C VAL A 109 27.27 -11.44 -5.20
N VAL A 110 27.85 -12.45 -5.87
CA VAL A 110 29.21 -12.92 -5.60
C VAL A 110 30.09 -12.35 -6.69
N THR A 111 31.12 -11.60 -6.32
CA THR A 111 32.08 -11.01 -7.26
C THR A 111 33.08 -12.01 -7.77
N GLY A 112 33.81 -11.65 -8.84
CA GLY A 112 34.92 -12.46 -9.37
C GLY A 112 36.07 -12.63 -8.37
N GLU A 113 36.19 -11.72 -7.41
CA GLU A 113 37.14 -11.75 -6.31
C GLU A 113 36.68 -12.61 -5.13
N GLY A 114 35.43 -13.06 -5.15
CA GLY A 114 34.84 -13.92 -4.13
C GLY A 114 34.13 -13.16 -2.98
N ASP A 115 33.86 -11.88 -3.15
CA ASP A 115 33.15 -11.09 -2.17
C ASP A 115 31.63 -11.19 -2.36
N VAL A 116 30.90 -11.14 -1.25
CA VAL A 116 29.42 -11.12 -1.21
C VAL A 116 28.95 -9.69 -1.02
N VAL A 117 28.28 -9.11 -2.04
CA VAL A 117 27.92 -7.70 -2.10
C VAL A 117 26.41 -7.53 -2.35
N CYS A 118 25.77 -6.64 -1.60
CA CYS A 118 24.42 -6.16 -1.91
C CYS A 118 24.54 -5.14 -3.05
N LEU A 119 24.18 -5.53 -4.28
CA LEU A 119 24.31 -4.65 -5.43
C LEU A 119 23.15 -3.69 -5.53
N ASP A 120 21.93 -4.18 -5.33
CA ASP A 120 20.72 -3.38 -5.28
C ASP A 120 19.85 -3.77 -4.08
N ALA A 121 19.21 -2.80 -3.46
CA ALA A 121 18.35 -3.03 -2.30
C ALA A 121 17.11 -2.16 -2.36
N LYS A 122 15.95 -2.81 -2.24
CA LYS A 122 14.67 -2.16 -2.05
C LYS A 122 14.23 -2.32 -0.59
N VAL A 123 13.94 -1.19 0.07
CA VAL A 123 13.60 -1.18 1.48
C VAL A 123 12.29 -0.44 1.70
N ASN A 124 11.38 -1.07 2.44
CA ASN A 124 10.17 -0.43 2.94
C ASN A 124 10.22 -0.35 4.46
N PHE A 125 9.82 0.78 5.00
CA PHE A 125 9.73 1.01 6.43
C PHE A 125 8.28 0.98 6.90
N ASP A 126 8.04 0.59 8.15
CA ASP A 126 6.72 0.70 8.76
C ASP A 126 6.37 2.17 8.98
N SER A 127 5.40 2.68 8.22
CA SER A 127 4.96 4.07 8.32
C SER A 127 4.46 4.44 9.72
N ASN A 128 3.96 3.48 10.49
CA ASN A 128 3.52 3.69 11.87
C ASN A 128 4.70 3.92 12.84
N ALA A 129 5.92 3.56 12.45
CA ALA A 129 7.13 3.72 13.25
C ALA A 129 7.96 4.95 12.87
N LEU A 130 7.69 5.60 11.73
CA LEU A 130 8.49 6.71 11.19
C LEU A 130 8.61 7.91 12.15
N TYR A 131 7.69 8.09 13.09
CA TYR A 131 7.78 9.15 14.10
C TYR A 131 9.05 9.06 14.96
N ARG A 132 9.67 7.89 15.07
CA ARG A 132 10.92 7.65 15.79
C ARG A 132 12.17 7.56 14.88
N HIS A 133 11.99 7.58 13.55
CA HIS A 133 13.05 7.53 12.54
C HIS A 133 13.04 8.79 11.67
N LYS A 134 13.36 9.93 12.28
CA LYS A 134 13.32 11.23 11.58
C LYS A 134 14.33 11.33 10.45
N ASP A 135 15.48 10.70 10.59
CA ASP A 135 16.53 10.60 9.58
C ASP A 135 16.04 9.84 8.33
N ILE A 136 15.24 8.78 8.52
CA ILE A 136 14.62 8.07 7.39
C ILE A 136 13.57 8.96 6.72
N VAL A 137 12.76 9.69 7.49
CA VAL A 137 11.77 10.63 6.94
C VAL A 137 12.43 11.71 6.08
N GLU A 138 13.63 12.17 6.46
CA GLU A 138 14.40 13.17 5.70
C GLU A 138 14.90 12.63 4.33
N LEU A 139 14.97 11.32 4.14
CA LEU A 139 15.34 10.68 2.88
C LEU A 139 14.19 10.57 1.90
N ARG A 140 12.94 10.85 2.33
CA ARG A 140 11.75 10.77 1.49
C ARG A 140 11.88 11.67 0.26
N ASP A 141 11.70 11.11 -0.92
CA ASP A 141 11.69 11.84 -2.19
C ASP A 141 10.27 11.88 -2.76
N LEU A 142 9.58 13.00 -2.56
CA LEU A 142 8.21 13.22 -3.01
C LEU A 142 8.07 13.17 -4.55
N THR A 143 9.17 13.27 -5.30
CA THR A 143 9.13 13.21 -6.77
C THR A 143 9.04 11.78 -7.32
N GLU A 144 9.30 10.78 -6.46
CA GLU A 144 9.19 9.36 -6.78
C GLU A 144 7.86 8.73 -6.31
N GLU A 145 7.04 9.51 -5.58
CA GLU A 145 5.73 9.06 -5.09
C GLU A 145 4.60 9.49 -6.03
N ASP A 146 3.45 8.80 -5.98
CA ASP A 146 2.25 9.23 -6.71
C ASP A 146 1.80 10.62 -6.22
N PRO A 147 1.60 11.60 -7.12
CA PRO A 147 1.22 12.96 -6.71
C PRO A 147 -0.09 13.03 -5.92
N ALA A 148 -1.05 12.13 -6.16
CA ALA A 148 -2.31 12.08 -5.43
C ALA A 148 -2.11 11.55 -4.00
N GLU A 149 -1.21 10.58 -3.81
CA GLU A 149 -0.82 10.07 -2.48
C GLU A 149 -0.07 11.14 -1.68
N VAL A 150 0.84 11.87 -2.34
CA VAL A 150 1.55 13.02 -1.74
C VAL A 150 0.55 14.10 -1.32
N GLU A 151 -0.43 14.44 -2.17
CA GLU A 151 -1.45 15.44 -1.84
C GLU A 151 -2.33 14.96 -0.67
N ALA A 152 -2.76 13.70 -0.67
CA ALA A 152 -3.55 13.09 0.39
C ALA A 152 -2.85 13.13 1.75
N SER A 153 -1.54 12.91 1.78
CA SER A 153 -0.75 12.93 3.01
C SER A 153 -0.76 14.30 3.72
N LYS A 154 -0.95 15.41 2.99
CA LYS A 154 -1.05 16.76 3.57
C LYS A 154 -2.31 16.95 4.43
N TYR A 155 -3.33 16.15 4.17
CA TYR A 155 -4.62 16.19 4.87
C TYR A 155 -4.81 15.00 5.82
N ASP A 156 -3.74 14.22 6.06
CA ASP A 156 -3.82 13.01 6.88
C ASP A 156 -4.95 12.07 6.40
N LEU A 157 -4.97 11.84 5.09
CA LEU A 157 -5.85 10.91 4.39
C LEU A 157 -5.05 9.68 3.98
N ASN A 158 -5.62 8.50 4.22
CA ASN A 158 -5.05 7.25 3.70
C ASN A 158 -5.58 7.01 2.28
N TYR A 159 -4.77 7.32 1.29
CA TYR A 159 -5.07 7.18 -0.13
C TYR A 159 -4.08 6.24 -0.81
N ILE A 160 -4.58 5.36 -1.65
CA ILE A 160 -3.78 4.51 -2.55
C ILE A 160 -4.45 4.55 -3.91
N LYS A 161 -3.70 4.90 -4.95
CA LYS A 161 -4.17 4.88 -6.32
C LYS A 161 -4.29 3.45 -6.84
N LEU A 162 -5.37 3.18 -7.60
CA LEU A 162 -5.62 1.91 -8.29
C LEU A 162 -6.00 2.20 -9.76
N ASP A 163 -6.11 1.15 -10.58
CA ASP A 163 -6.31 1.27 -12.03
C ASP A 163 -7.79 1.24 -12.48
N GLY A 164 -8.72 1.40 -11.55
CA GLY A 164 -10.16 1.32 -11.85
C GLY A 164 -10.79 2.64 -12.28
N LYS A 165 -12.14 2.63 -12.31
CA LYS A 165 -12.97 3.74 -12.82
C LYS A 165 -13.90 4.34 -11.75
N ILE A 166 -14.11 3.65 -10.64
CA ILE A 166 -14.98 4.11 -9.57
C ILE A 166 -14.15 4.63 -8.40
N GLY A 167 -14.18 5.95 -8.22
CA GLY A 167 -13.58 6.60 -7.05
C GLY A 167 -14.31 6.21 -5.77
N CYS A 168 -13.56 5.87 -4.72
CA CYS A 168 -14.10 5.44 -3.44
C CYS A 168 -13.74 6.44 -2.34
N MET A 169 -14.73 6.85 -1.53
CA MET A 169 -14.50 7.61 -0.30
C MET A 169 -15.25 6.94 0.85
N VAL A 170 -14.52 6.49 1.85
CA VAL A 170 -15.05 5.63 2.92
C VAL A 170 -14.47 6.08 4.27
N ASN A 171 -15.16 5.82 5.36
CA ASN A 171 -14.61 5.97 6.70
C ASN A 171 -14.33 4.60 7.34
N GLY A 172 -13.05 4.30 7.48
CA GLY A 172 -12.55 3.05 8.03
C GLY A 172 -12.05 2.06 6.97
N ALA A 173 -10.82 1.60 7.16
CA ALA A 173 -10.10 0.76 6.19
C ALA A 173 -10.85 -0.54 5.85
N GLY A 174 -11.44 -1.22 6.83
CA GLY A 174 -12.22 -2.43 6.60
C GLY A 174 -13.46 -2.19 5.72
N LEU A 175 -14.16 -1.06 5.93
CA LEU A 175 -15.30 -0.69 5.10
C LEU A 175 -14.85 -0.27 3.70
N ALA A 176 -13.68 0.36 3.55
CA ALA A 176 -13.09 0.69 2.27
C ALA A 176 -12.78 -0.57 1.46
N MET A 177 -12.13 -1.57 2.07
CA MET A 177 -11.86 -2.86 1.42
C MET A 177 -13.15 -3.55 0.99
N ALA A 178 -14.15 -3.66 1.86
CA ALA A 178 -15.44 -4.24 1.51
C ALA A 178 -16.17 -3.48 0.39
N THR A 179 -15.99 -2.15 0.33
CA THR A 179 -16.56 -1.32 -0.74
C THR A 179 -15.87 -1.61 -2.08
N MET A 180 -14.56 -1.77 -2.09
CA MET A 180 -13.82 -2.14 -3.29
C MET A 180 -14.18 -3.54 -3.78
N ASP A 181 -14.30 -4.51 -2.88
CA ASP A 181 -14.67 -5.88 -3.20
C ASP A 181 -16.06 -5.96 -3.84
N ILE A 182 -17.04 -5.23 -3.29
CA ILE A 182 -18.40 -5.27 -3.84
C ILE A 182 -18.49 -4.56 -5.19
N ILE A 183 -17.72 -3.51 -5.45
CA ILE A 183 -17.62 -2.88 -6.77
C ILE A 183 -17.12 -3.91 -7.79
N LYS A 184 -16.11 -4.70 -7.45
CA LYS A 184 -15.60 -5.79 -8.30
C LYS A 184 -16.65 -6.86 -8.54
N LEU A 185 -17.38 -7.26 -7.50
CA LEU A 185 -18.45 -8.25 -7.60
C LEU A 185 -19.56 -7.81 -8.58
N TYR A 186 -19.85 -6.50 -8.66
CA TYR A 186 -20.84 -5.93 -9.60
C TYR A 186 -20.27 -5.59 -10.97
N GLY A 187 -19.01 -5.97 -11.24
CA GLY A 187 -18.38 -5.94 -12.58
C GLY A 187 -17.80 -4.59 -12.97
N SER A 188 -17.23 -3.86 -12.01
CA SER A 188 -16.41 -2.68 -12.25
C SER A 188 -15.16 -2.72 -11.36
N GLU A 189 -14.25 -1.76 -11.51
CA GLU A 189 -12.99 -1.72 -10.77
C GLU A 189 -12.89 -0.42 -9.96
N PRO A 190 -12.41 -0.46 -8.69
CA PRO A 190 -12.16 0.71 -7.88
C PRO A 190 -10.93 1.49 -8.40
N ALA A 191 -11.04 2.82 -8.48
CA ALA A 191 -9.96 3.71 -8.90
C ALA A 191 -8.98 4.03 -7.76
N ASN A 192 -9.41 3.85 -6.52
CA ASN A 192 -8.59 4.13 -5.35
C ASN A 192 -9.10 3.42 -4.09
N PHE A 193 -8.20 3.20 -3.14
CA PHE A 193 -8.53 3.09 -1.73
C PHE A 193 -8.50 4.50 -1.13
N LEU A 194 -9.50 4.87 -0.32
CA LEU A 194 -9.47 6.10 0.47
C LEU A 194 -10.26 5.95 1.76
N ASP A 195 -9.56 6.09 2.87
CA ASP A 195 -10.13 6.16 4.21
C ASP A 195 -9.98 7.58 4.77
N VAL A 196 -11.10 8.27 4.97
CA VAL A 196 -11.11 9.61 5.56
C VAL A 196 -10.98 9.61 7.09
N GLY A 197 -10.96 8.42 7.71
CA GLY A 197 -10.88 8.24 9.15
C GLY A 197 -12.17 8.56 9.90
N GLY A 198 -12.17 8.24 11.20
CA GLY A 198 -13.35 8.44 12.07
C GLY A 198 -13.59 9.89 12.53
N GLY A 199 -12.68 10.82 12.23
CA GLY A 199 -12.77 12.23 12.63
C GLY A 199 -12.73 13.20 11.44
N ALA A 200 -13.19 12.78 10.25
CA ALA A 200 -13.10 13.63 9.06
C ALA A 200 -13.90 14.94 9.23
N THR A 201 -13.19 16.03 8.92
CA THR A 201 -13.77 17.37 8.85
C THR A 201 -14.27 17.66 7.44
N LYS A 202 -15.02 18.75 7.28
CA LYS A 202 -15.44 19.23 5.96
C LYS A 202 -14.25 19.45 5.02
N GLU A 203 -13.14 19.98 5.53
CA GLU A 203 -11.91 20.23 4.77
C GLU A 203 -11.30 18.92 4.27
N LYS A 204 -11.20 17.90 5.12
CA LYS A 204 -10.71 16.56 4.72
C LYS A 204 -11.60 15.94 3.63
N VAL A 205 -12.91 16.02 3.78
CA VAL A 205 -13.87 15.50 2.79
C VAL A 205 -13.70 16.24 1.45
N THR A 206 -13.58 17.58 1.48
CA THR A 206 -13.37 18.37 0.27
C THR A 206 -12.07 18.02 -0.42
N ALA A 207 -10.97 17.87 0.33
CA ALA A 207 -9.68 17.45 -0.20
C ALA A 207 -9.76 16.06 -0.82
N ALA A 208 -10.40 15.10 -0.13
CA ALA A 208 -10.60 13.75 -0.64
C ALA A 208 -11.34 13.75 -2.01
N PHE A 209 -12.41 14.51 -2.14
CA PHE A 209 -13.13 14.66 -3.41
C PHE A 209 -12.24 15.23 -4.53
N LYS A 210 -11.48 16.29 -4.23
CA LYS A 210 -10.57 16.90 -5.21
C LYS A 210 -9.50 15.91 -5.67
N ILE A 211 -8.95 15.12 -4.74
CA ILE A 211 -7.93 14.10 -5.05
C ILE A 211 -8.53 13.03 -5.95
N ILE A 212 -9.71 12.48 -5.62
CA ILE A 212 -10.38 11.49 -6.45
C ILE A 212 -10.66 12.04 -7.87
N LEU A 213 -11.18 13.25 -7.98
CA LEU A 213 -11.52 13.88 -9.27
C LEU A 213 -10.32 14.36 -10.07
N SER A 214 -9.14 14.44 -9.47
CA SER A 214 -7.90 14.72 -10.20
C SER A 214 -7.43 13.56 -11.05
N ASP A 215 -7.92 12.35 -10.78
CA ASP A 215 -7.63 11.19 -11.61
C ASP A 215 -8.58 11.16 -12.82
N PRO A 216 -8.07 11.30 -14.06
CA PRO A 216 -8.88 11.31 -15.26
C PRO A 216 -9.56 9.96 -15.59
N SER A 217 -9.13 8.88 -14.95
CA SER A 217 -9.74 7.55 -15.11
C SER A 217 -11.05 7.41 -14.33
N VAL A 218 -11.36 8.31 -13.40
CA VAL A 218 -12.55 8.25 -12.56
C VAL A 218 -13.78 8.64 -13.37
N GLU A 219 -14.67 7.68 -13.58
CA GLU A 219 -15.93 7.82 -14.30
C GLU A 219 -17.16 7.92 -13.37
N GLY A 220 -16.99 7.69 -12.07
CA GLY A 220 -18.03 7.82 -11.05
C GLY A 220 -17.46 7.72 -9.64
N ILE A 221 -18.21 8.23 -8.65
CA ILE A 221 -17.76 8.24 -7.24
C ILE A 221 -18.78 7.54 -6.36
N LEU A 222 -18.29 6.61 -5.53
CA LEU A 222 -19.05 5.98 -4.45
C LEU A 222 -18.55 6.47 -3.10
N VAL A 223 -19.42 7.19 -2.38
CA VAL A 223 -19.22 7.56 -0.98
C VAL A 223 -19.96 6.57 -0.10
N ASN A 224 -19.27 5.87 0.76
CA ASN A 224 -19.85 4.88 1.66
C ASN A 224 -19.41 5.15 3.10
N ILE A 225 -20.33 5.70 3.89
CA ILE A 225 -20.09 6.14 5.26
C ILE A 225 -20.94 5.35 6.24
N PHE A 226 -20.27 4.81 7.25
CA PHE A 226 -20.93 4.29 8.44
C PHE A 226 -20.64 5.22 9.62
N GLY A 227 -21.67 5.98 10.02
CA GLY A 227 -21.59 6.95 11.11
C GLY A 227 -21.60 6.26 12.48
N GLY A 228 -20.44 6.18 13.11
CA GLY A 228 -20.30 5.85 14.52
C GLY A 228 -19.95 7.13 15.30
N ILE A 229 -18.67 7.34 15.59
CA ILE A 229 -18.13 8.61 16.14
C ILE A 229 -18.33 9.74 15.13
N MET A 230 -18.11 9.45 13.83
CA MET A 230 -18.39 10.36 12.73
C MET A 230 -19.91 10.46 12.50
N ARG A 231 -20.40 11.66 12.30
CA ARG A 231 -21.83 11.94 12.08
C ARG A 231 -22.12 12.11 10.60
N CYS A 232 -23.21 11.47 10.14
CA CYS A 232 -23.60 11.50 8.72
C CYS A 232 -23.97 12.90 8.22
N ASP A 233 -24.51 13.77 9.07
CA ASP A 233 -24.84 15.15 8.72
C ASP A 233 -23.58 15.98 8.37
N ILE A 234 -22.50 15.86 9.15
CA ILE A 234 -21.22 16.53 8.88
C ILE A 234 -20.63 16.07 7.55
N ILE A 235 -20.66 14.75 7.28
CA ILE A 235 -20.19 14.21 6.01
C ILE A 235 -21.06 14.70 4.84
N ALA A 236 -22.37 14.69 5.00
CA ALA A 236 -23.29 15.18 3.95
C ALA A 236 -23.00 16.66 3.61
N GLU A 237 -22.78 17.51 4.62
CA GLU A 237 -22.38 18.90 4.38
C GLU A 237 -21.03 19.00 3.64
N GLY A 238 -20.04 18.18 4.01
CA GLY A 238 -18.75 18.11 3.35
C GLY A 238 -18.84 17.66 1.89
N VAL A 239 -19.60 16.59 1.64
CA VAL A 239 -19.86 16.05 0.30
C VAL A 239 -20.55 17.09 -0.58
N VAL A 240 -21.62 17.72 -0.08
CA VAL A 240 -22.37 18.76 -0.81
C VAL A 240 -21.49 19.97 -1.10
N ALA A 241 -20.69 20.41 -0.14
CA ALA A 241 -19.80 21.54 -0.33
C ALA A 241 -18.70 21.23 -1.37
N ALA A 242 -18.07 20.06 -1.27
CA ALA A 242 -17.06 19.61 -2.22
C ALA A 242 -17.62 19.46 -3.64
N ALA A 243 -18.78 18.79 -3.79
CA ALA A 243 -19.43 18.59 -5.07
C ALA A 243 -19.84 19.92 -5.76
N LYS A 244 -20.22 20.95 -4.98
CA LYS A 244 -20.49 22.29 -5.50
C LYS A 244 -19.20 23.01 -5.95
N GLU A 245 -18.13 22.87 -5.18
CA GLU A 245 -16.84 23.53 -5.45
C GLU A 245 -16.16 22.98 -6.69
N VAL A 246 -16.19 21.66 -6.89
CA VAL A 246 -15.48 21.00 -8.00
C VAL A 246 -16.32 20.86 -9.28
N SER A 247 -17.57 21.32 -9.30
CA SER A 247 -18.47 21.18 -10.46
C SER A 247 -18.56 19.74 -10.93
N LEU A 248 -19.16 18.87 -10.13
CA LEU A 248 -19.17 17.42 -10.30
C LEU A 248 -19.61 17.01 -11.71
N GLY A 249 -18.70 16.45 -12.49
CA GLY A 249 -18.92 16.01 -13.88
C GLY A 249 -19.19 14.51 -14.04
N VAL A 250 -19.20 13.75 -12.93
CA VAL A 250 -19.37 12.30 -12.92
C VAL A 250 -20.51 11.91 -11.96
N PRO A 251 -21.17 10.75 -12.16
CA PRO A 251 -22.18 10.22 -11.23
C PRO A 251 -21.64 10.10 -9.80
N LEU A 252 -22.45 10.53 -8.83
CA LEU A 252 -22.16 10.43 -7.41
C LEU A 252 -23.23 9.60 -6.71
N VAL A 253 -22.84 8.45 -6.18
CA VAL A 253 -23.68 7.61 -5.31
C VAL A 253 -23.21 7.75 -3.88
N VAL A 254 -24.13 7.95 -2.95
CA VAL A 254 -23.82 8.12 -1.53
C VAL A 254 -24.67 7.18 -0.69
N ARG A 255 -24.00 6.35 0.08
CA ARG A 255 -24.62 5.54 1.13
C ARG A 255 -24.20 6.08 2.49
N LEU A 256 -25.19 6.45 3.28
CA LEU A 256 -25.01 6.85 4.69
C LEU A 256 -25.76 5.90 5.61
N GLU A 257 -25.13 5.52 6.71
CA GLU A 257 -25.75 4.74 7.78
C GLU A 257 -25.17 5.14 9.14
N GLY A 258 -25.94 4.98 10.21
CA GLY A 258 -25.52 5.27 11.58
C GLY A 258 -25.97 6.64 12.10
N THR A 259 -25.14 7.30 12.91
CA THR A 259 -25.48 8.52 13.64
C THR A 259 -25.91 9.66 12.71
N ASN A 260 -27.08 10.22 12.92
CA ASN A 260 -27.69 11.33 12.17
C ASN A 260 -27.91 11.02 10.67
N VAL A 261 -28.17 9.76 10.33
CA VAL A 261 -28.37 9.34 8.93
C VAL A 261 -29.52 10.07 8.25
N ASP A 262 -30.68 10.25 8.93
CA ASP A 262 -31.86 10.93 8.37
C ASP A 262 -31.54 12.38 8.03
N LEU A 263 -30.84 13.07 8.93
CA LEU A 263 -30.43 14.45 8.70
C LEU A 263 -29.41 14.53 7.52
N GLY A 264 -28.45 13.61 7.44
CA GLY A 264 -27.51 13.55 6.34
C GLY A 264 -28.21 13.31 4.99
N LYS A 265 -29.13 12.35 4.92
CA LYS A 265 -29.95 12.09 3.72
C LYS A 265 -30.76 13.32 3.32
N LYS A 266 -31.37 14.04 4.29
CA LYS A 266 -32.09 15.28 4.04
C LYS A 266 -31.19 16.38 3.45
N ILE A 267 -30.03 16.62 4.03
CA ILE A 267 -29.04 17.62 3.53
C ILE A 267 -28.69 17.32 2.06
N MET A 268 -28.44 16.07 1.73
CA MET A 268 -28.13 15.67 0.35
C MET A 268 -29.32 15.89 -0.58
N ALA A 269 -30.52 15.49 -0.21
CA ALA A 269 -31.72 15.65 -1.03
C ALA A 269 -32.08 17.14 -1.28
N GLU A 270 -31.86 18.01 -0.30
CA GLU A 270 -32.12 19.45 -0.40
C GLU A 270 -30.98 20.24 -1.05
N SER A 271 -29.83 19.58 -1.39
CA SER A 271 -28.64 20.22 -1.93
C SER A 271 -28.80 20.79 -3.36
N GLY A 272 -29.78 20.26 -4.12
CA GLY A 272 -29.99 20.56 -5.53
C GLY A 272 -28.96 19.88 -6.46
N LEU A 273 -28.11 19.00 -5.95
CA LEU A 273 -27.13 18.22 -6.72
C LEU A 273 -27.72 16.87 -7.16
N PRO A 274 -27.27 16.31 -8.31
CA PRO A 274 -27.72 15.00 -8.80
C PRO A 274 -27.04 13.85 -8.01
N ILE A 275 -27.28 13.82 -6.69
CA ILE A 275 -26.74 12.77 -5.80
C ILE A 275 -27.71 11.60 -5.76
N ILE A 276 -27.21 10.40 -6.07
CA ILE A 276 -27.97 9.15 -6.00
C ILE A 276 -27.79 8.56 -4.60
N SER A 277 -28.88 8.51 -3.84
CA SER A 277 -28.85 7.89 -2.50
C SER A 277 -28.97 6.37 -2.60
N ALA A 278 -28.21 5.66 -1.76
CA ALA A 278 -28.27 4.21 -1.63
C ALA A 278 -28.64 3.78 -0.21
N ASP A 279 -29.36 2.66 -0.11
CA ASP A 279 -29.88 2.15 1.16
C ASP A 279 -28.94 1.17 1.87
N ASN A 280 -28.17 0.42 1.10
CA ASN A 280 -27.18 -0.52 1.62
C ASN A 280 -25.99 -0.62 0.66
N LEU A 281 -24.97 -1.40 1.04
CA LEU A 281 -23.72 -1.50 0.28
C LEU A 281 -23.93 -2.14 -1.11
N ALA A 282 -24.77 -3.17 -1.21
CA ALA A 282 -25.08 -3.82 -2.49
C ALA A 282 -25.83 -2.87 -3.45
N ASP A 283 -26.85 -2.16 -2.93
CA ASP A 283 -27.60 -1.14 -3.68
C ASP A 283 -26.67 0.00 -4.15
N ALA A 284 -25.70 0.38 -3.30
CA ALA A 284 -24.73 1.41 -3.65
C ALA A 284 -23.83 0.98 -4.81
N ALA A 285 -23.31 -0.26 -4.77
CA ALA A 285 -22.47 -0.81 -5.84
C ALA A 285 -23.25 -0.98 -7.14
N GLU A 286 -24.47 -1.51 -7.09
CA GLU A 286 -25.32 -1.64 -8.27
C GLU A 286 -25.60 -0.28 -8.92
N LYS A 287 -25.99 0.72 -8.13
CA LYS A 287 -26.31 2.07 -8.60
C LYS A 287 -25.11 2.76 -9.25
N ILE A 288 -23.92 2.69 -8.62
CA ILE A 288 -22.74 3.35 -9.19
C ILE A 288 -22.26 2.67 -10.46
N VAL A 289 -22.22 1.33 -10.49
CA VAL A 289 -21.81 0.59 -11.69
C VAL A 289 -22.79 0.85 -12.86
N LYS A 290 -24.10 0.90 -12.57
CA LYS A 290 -25.10 1.24 -13.56
C LYS A 290 -24.96 2.68 -14.05
N ALA A 291 -24.82 3.65 -13.16
CA ALA A 291 -24.68 5.06 -13.50
C ALA A 291 -23.45 5.35 -14.38
N VAL A 292 -22.32 4.70 -14.07
CA VAL A 292 -21.10 4.79 -14.90
C VAL A 292 -21.33 4.21 -16.30
N LYS A 293 -21.99 3.06 -16.43
CA LYS A 293 -22.31 2.44 -17.72
C LYS A 293 -23.28 3.27 -18.56
N GLU A 294 -24.18 4.03 -17.94
CA GLU A 294 -25.14 4.90 -18.63
C GLU A 294 -24.55 6.26 -19.02
N ALA A 295 -23.46 6.69 -18.37
CA ALA A 295 -22.76 7.93 -18.67
C ALA A 295 -21.64 7.78 -19.71
N ALA A 296 -21.18 6.56 -19.98
CA ALA A 296 -20.17 6.21 -20.98
C ALA A 296 -20.79 6.11 -22.38
#